data_e8a8180389d530b594161da0a4a4b26a
#
_entry.id   e8a8180389d530b594161da0a4a4b26a
#
_cell.length_a   1.000
_cell.length_b   1.000
_cell.length_c   1.000
_cell.angle_alpha   90.00
_cell.angle_beta   90.00
_cell.angle_gamma   90.00
#
_symmetry.space_group_name_H-M   'P 1'
#
loop_
_entity.id
_entity.type
_entity.pdbx_description
1 polymer ?
#
loop_
_entity_poly.entity_id
_entity_poly.type
_entity_poly.pdbx_seq_one_letter_code
_entity_poly.pdbx_strand_id
1 'polypeptide(L)'
;MRIKQSTERSRGTAARRDQIVAATIGVLAERGYGATSYDAICEAAGLSSKRLISYHFTTKDELLAEVLRRVTQDAAARMRPAIDAAEGPDGKLAAYIRSNVEFIAERPDHVRAVQQIVFSGTPVPTEEADAAVARLTLLFEEGQQTGVFRPFDPLLMAHTLRAAIDSLATRLVAGTAPTHAAQELTNLFHQATRNDR
;
A
#
# COMPACT_ATOMS: atom_id res chain seq x y z
N MET A 1 8.38 11.76 -38.02
CA MET A 1 8.94 12.69 -37.00
C MET A 1 7.96 13.09 -35.91
N ARG A 2 6.65 13.25 -36.19
CA ARG A 2 5.60 13.61 -35.18
C ARG A 2 5.38 12.59 -34.02
N ILE A 3 5.52 11.29 -34.25
CA ILE A 3 5.27 10.24 -33.27
C ILE A 3 6.32 10.22 -32.14
N LYS A 4 7.60 10.46 -32.43
CA LYS A 4 8.68 10.54 -31.44
C LYS A 4 8.50 11.71 -30.45
N GLN A 5 8.11 12.88 -30.91
CA GLN A 5 7.90 14.08 -30.10
C GLN A 5 6.69 13.92 -29.13
N SER A 6 5.63 13.24 -29.57
CA SER A 6 4.47 12.91 -28.72
C SER A 6 4.85 11.97 -27.58
N THR A 7 5.68 10.96 -27.85
CA THR A 7 6.14 9.98 -26.87
C THR A 7 7.11 10.61 -25.84
N GLU A 8 7.98 11.52 -26.26
CA GLU A 8 8.90 12.24 -25.35
C GLU A 8 8.17 13.22 -24.43
N ARG A 9 7.18 13.95 -24.95
CA ARG A 9 6.32 14.81 -24.12
C ARG A 9 5.51 14.01 -23.10
N SER A 10 4.94 12.88 -23.51
CA SER A 10 4.20 12.00 -22.59
C SER A 10 5.09 11.45 -21.48
N ARG A 11 6.31 11.02 -21.80
CA ARG A 11 7.30 10.55 -20.80
C ARG A 11 7.71 11.67 -19.84
N GLY A 12 7.95 12.87 -20.33
CA GLY A 12 8.29 14.02 -19.48
C GLY A 12 7.15 14.40 -18.52
N THR A 13 5.90 14.32 -19.00
CA THR A 13 4.70 14.57 -18.18
C THR A 13 4.54 13.50 -17.09
N ALA A 14 4.71 12.22 -17.43
CA ALA A 14 4.66 11.12 -16.47
C ALA A 14 5.77 11.23 -15.40
N ALA A 15 7.01 11.45 -15.82
CA ALA A 15 8.14 11.62 -14.89
C ALA A 15 7.93 12.80 -13.93
N ARG A 16 7.32 13.89 -14.40
CA ARG A 16 7.01 15.05 -13.55
C ARG A 16 5.90 14.73 -12.55
N ARG A 17 4.87 14.01 -12.97
CA ARG A 17 3.79 13.53 -12.09
C ARG A 17 4.36 12.64 -10.99
N ASP A 18 5.23 11.69 -11.34
CA ASP A 18 5.94 10.82 -10.41
C ASP A 18 6.80 11.59 -9.40
N GLN A 19 7.52 12.62 -9.84
CA GLN A 19 8.33 13.48 -8.99
C GLN A 19 7.47 14.22 -7.95
N ILE A 20 6.32 14.75 -8.36
CA ILE A 20 5.38 15.44 -7.45
C ILE A 20 4.84 14.47 -6.42
N VAL A 21 4.43 13.27 -6.83
CA VAL A 21 3.90 12.24 -5.93
C VAL A 21 4.96 11.79 -4.92
N ALA A 22 6.18 11.52 -5.37
CA ALA A 22 7.29 11.12 -4.48
C ALA A 22 7.62 12.20 -3.45
N ALA A 23 7.67 13.47 -3.86
CA ALA A 23 7.87 14.60 -2.95
C ALA A 23 6.72 14.74 -1.95
N THR A 24 5.47 14.52 -2.39
CA THR A 24 4.30 14.57 -1.52
C THR A 24 4.34 13.47 -0.45
N ILE A 25 4.77 12.25 -0.80
CA ILE A 25 4.99 11.17 0.18
C ILE A 25 5.99 11.61 1.24
N GLY A 26 7.14 12.16 0.85
CA GLY A 26 8.15 12.66 1.79
C GLY A 26 7.62 13.75 2.72
N VAL A 27 6.92 14.76 2.17
CA VAL A 27 6.35 15.87 2.96
C VAL A 27 5.29 15.35 3.95
N LEU A 28 4.40 14.45 3.52
CA LEU A 28 3.42 13.81 4.39
C LEU A 28 4.09 13.03 5.54
N ALA A 29 5.12 12.25 5.22
CA ALA A 29 5.82 11.42 6.19
C ALA A 29 6.61 12.24 7.22
N GLU A 30 7.23 13.34 6.81
CA GLU A 30 8.10 14.15 7.64
C GLU A 30 7.37 15.26 8.39
N ARG A 31 6.45 15.97 7.70
CA ARG A 31 5.81 17.21 8.20
C ARG A 31 4.33 17.01 8.56
N GLY A 32 3.74 15.87 8.19
CA GLY A 32 2.32 15.55 8.42
C GLY A 32 1.37 16.24 7.45
N TYR A 33 0.08 15.84 7.50
CA TYR A 33 -0.96 16.30 6.59
C TYR A 33 -1.18 17.82 6.63
N GLY A 34 -1.23 18.42 7.85
CA GLY A 34 -1.49 19.86 8.05
C GLY A 34 -0.42 20.75 7.42
N ALA A 35 0.83 20.29 7.40
CA ALA A 35 1.95 21.02 6.79
C ALA A 35 2.16 20.69 5.28
N THR A 36 1.38 19.78 4.72
CA THR A 36 1.45 19.39 3.31
C THR A 36 0.74 20.43 2.43
N SER A 37 1.47 21.47 2.07
CA SER A 37 1.04 22.53 1.16
C SER A 37 1.71 22.39 -0.21
N TYR A 38 1.16 23.03 -1.25
CA TYR A 38 1.80 23.07 -2.56
C TYR A 38 3.19 23.77 -2.51
N ASP A 39 3.39 24.71 -1.59
CA ASP A 39 4.70 25.35 -1.41
C ASP A 39 5.71 24.35 -0.83
N ALA A 40 5.33 23.59 0.20
CA ALA A 40 6.17 22.55 0.78
C ALA A 40 6.51 21.43 -0.23
N ILE A 41 5.53 21.05 -1.06
CA ILE A 41 5.75 20.03 -2.12
C ILE A 41 6.68 20.58 -3.21
N CYS A 42 6.51 21.84 -3.63
CA CYS A 42 7.41 22.50 -4.58
C CYS A 42 8.85 22.52 -4.08
N GLU A 43 9.05 22.92 -2.82
CA GLU A 43 10.35 22.92 -2.16
C GLU A 43 10.99 21.52 -2.19
N ALA A 44 10.26 20.52 -1.71
CA ALA A 44 10.73 19.14 -1.63
C ALA A 44 11.00 18.51 -3.03
N ALA A 45 10.20 18.88 -4.03
CA ALA A 45 10.34 18.39 -5.40
C ALA A 45 11.35 19.18 -6.24
N GLY A 46 11.92 20.29 -5.74
CA GLY A 46 12.78 21.18 -6.53
C GLY A 46 12.07 21.83 -7.71
N LEU A 47 10.77 22.14 -7.57
CA LEU A 47 9.96 22.74 -8.63
C LEU A 47 10.02 24.26 -8.55
N SER A 48 10.10 24.93 -9.71
CA SER A 48 10.17 26.38 -9.81
C SER A 48 8.84 27.08 -9.50
N SER A 49 7.71 26.37 -9.54
CA SER A 49 6.38 26.96 -9.36
C SER A 49 5.33 25.91 -9.01
N LYS A 50 4.43 26.23 -8.05
CA LYS A 50 3.23 25.44 -7.74
C LYS A 50 2.22 25.32 -8.91
N ARG A 51 2.33 26.17 -9.93
CA ARG A 51 1.57 25.98 -11.19
C ARG A 51 1.86 24.64 -11.84
N LEU A 52 3.07 24.10 -11.69
CA LEU A 52 3.39 22.77 -12.20
C LEU A 52 2.59 21.67 -11.50
N ILE A 53 2.34 21.81 -10.19
CA ILE A 53 1.49 20.87 -9.45
C ILE A 53 0.05 20.99 -9.94
N SER A 54 -0.51 22.22 -10.01
CA SER A 54 -1.87 22.46 -10.49
C SER A 54 -2.10 22.08 -11.96
N TYR A 55 -1.04 22.01 -12.76
CA TYR A 55 -1.12 21.48 -14.12
C TYR A 55 -1.33 19.95 -14.16
N HIS A 56 -0.75 19.23 -13.20
CA HIS A 56 -0.82 17.77 -13.13
C HIS A 56 -1.95 17.23 -12.24
N PHE A 57 -2.38 18.02 -11.26
CA PHE A 57 -3.41 17.66 -10.28
C PHE A 57 -4.35 18.83 -10.08
N THR A 58 -5.63 18.64 -10.43
CA THR A 58 -6.66 19.69 -10.36
C THR A 58 -6.95 20.11 -8.92
N THR A 59 -6.88 19.14 -8.00
CA THR A 59 -7.13 19.34 -6.57
C THR A 59 -6.07 18.66 -5.71
N LYS A 60 -5.99 19.08 -4.43
CA LYS A 60 -5.15 18.38 -3.45
C LYS A 60 -5.64 16.95 -3.23
N ASP A 61 -6.94 16.72 -3.25
CA ASP A 61 -7.53 15.40 -3.05
C ASP A 61 -7.15 14.44 -4.19
N GLU A 62 -7.11 14.92 -5.45
CA GLU A 62 -6.60 14.14 -6.58
C GLU A 62 -5.13 13.74 -6.39
N LEU A 63 -4.30 14.66 -5.90
CA LEU A 63 -2.90 14.36 -5.59
C LEU A 63 -2.78 13.33 -4.46
N LEU A 64 -3.57 13.44 -3.41
CA LEU A 64 -3.55 12.49 -2.28
C LEU A 64 -4.07 11.11 -2.71
N ALA A 65 -5.09 11.04 -3.53
CA ALA A 65 -5.56 9.79 -4.13
C ALA A 65 -4.45 9.12 -4.97
N GLU A 66 -3.70 9.91 -5.74
CA GLU A 66 -2.56 9.41 -6.51
C GLU A 66 -1.41 8.91 -5.61
N VAL A 67 -1.16 9.57 -4.46
CA VAL A 67 -0.22 9.09 -3.44
C VAL A 67 -0.64 7.71 -2.93
N LEU A 68 -1.90 7.52 -2.55
CA LEU A 68 -2.41 6.23 -2.08
C LEU A 68 -2.28 5.16 -3.16
N ARG A 69 -2.70 5.47 -4.39
CA ARG A 69 -2.59 4.56 -5.54
C ARG A 69 -1.13 4.14 -5.76
N ARG A 70 -0.18 5.08 -5.71
CA ARG A 70 1.26 4.79 -5.86
C ARG A 70 1.77 3.86 -4.76
N VAL A 71 1.48 4.18 -3.50
CA VAL A 71 1.93 3.34 -2.36
C VAL A 71 1.37 1.93 -2.48
N THR A 72 0.10 1.79 -2.81
CA THR A 72 -0.54 0.47 -2.99
C THR A 72 0.07 -0.31 -4.16
N GLN A 73 0.38 0.36 -5.27
CA GLN A 73 1.04 -0.27 -6.42
C GLN A 73 2.47 -0.70 -6.10
N ASP A 74 3.25 0.13 -5.41
CA ASP A 74 4.61 -0.20 -4.99
C ASP A 74 4.59 -1.39 -4.01
N ALA A 75 3.65 -1.42 -3.08
CA ALA A 75 3.44 -2.57 -2.19
C ALA A 75 3.10 -3.84 -2.98
N ALA A 76 2.12 -3.77 -3.88
CA ALA A 76 1.72 -4.91 -4.70
C ALA A 76 2.86 -5.43 -5.58
N ALA A 77 3.64 -4.55 -6.20
CA ALA A 77 4.79 -4.91 -7.03
C ALA A 77 5.89 -5.60 -6.20
N ARG A 78 6.14 -5.13 -4.96
CA ARG A 78 7.13 -5.70 -4.05
C ARG A 78 6.72 -7.07 -3.51
N MET A 79 5.42 -7.26 -3.24
CA MET A 79 4.90 -8.46 -2.59
C MET A 79 4.59 -9.60 -3.58
N ARG A 80 4.14 -9.28 -4.79
CA ARG A 80 3.66 -10.25 -5.77
C ARG A 80 4.64 -11.40 -6.03
N PRO A 81 5.96 -11.19 -6.26
CA PRO A 81 6.87 -12.29 -6.53
C PRO A 81 6.92 -13.36 -5.43
N ALA A 82 6.85 -12.95 -4.16
CA ALA A 82 6.87 -13.87 -3.03
C ALA A 82 5.54 -14.64 -2.91
N ILE A 83 4.42 -13.99 -3.19
CA ILE A 83 3.08 -14.62 -3.16
C ILE A 83 2.92 -15.61 -4.32
N ASP A 84 3.34 -15.21 -5.52
CA ASP A 84 3.21 -16.05 -6.73
C ASP A 84 4.13 -17.28 -6.69
N ALA A 85 5.27 -17.19 -5.99
CA ALA A 85 6.19 -18.32 -5.80
C ALA A 85 5.76 -19.27 -4.67
N ALA A 86 4.79 -18.89 -3.85
CA ALA A 86 4.34 -19.71 -2.73
C ALA A 86 3.35 -20.79 -3.19
N GLU A 87 3.53 -22.00 -2.66
CA GLU A 87 2.68 -23.14 -2.97
C GLU A 87 1.48 -23.22 -2.00
N GLY A 88 0.32 -23.52 -2.55
CA GLY A 88 -0.91 -23.71 -1.79
C GLY A 88 -1.45 -22.45 -1.11
N PRO A 89 -2.71 -22.50 -0.63
CA PRO A 89 -3.36 -21.35 0.00
C PRO A 89 -2.68 -20.90 1.30
N ASP A 90 -2.19 -21.84 2.12
CA ASP A 90 -1.47 -21.58 3.38
C ASP A 90 -0.10 -20.93 3.14
N GLY A 91 0.65 -21.42 2.14
CA GLY A 91 1.91 -20.81 1.73
C GLY A 91 1.73 -19.38 1.19
N LYS A 92 0.71 -19.16 0.34
CA LYS A 92 0.35 -17.83 -0.18
C LYS A 92 -0.07 -16.87 0.94
N LEU A 93 -0.84 -17.35 1.93
CA LEU A 93 -1.23 -16.56 3.10
C LEU A 93 0.01 -16.14 3.91
N ALA A 94 0.90 -17.07 4.20
CA ALA A 94 2.15 -16.78 4.92
C ALA A 94 3.05 -15.80 4.14
N ALA A 95 3.17 -15.96 2.82
CA ALA A 95 3.92 -15.06 1.96
C ALA A 95 3.30 -13.66 1.93
N TYR A 96 1.97 -13.56 1.87
CA TYR A 96 1.25 -12.29 1.94
C TYR A 96 1.53 -11.55 3.24
N ILE A 97 1.43 -12.21 4.39
CA ILE A 97 1.70 -11.61 5.70
C ILE A 97 3.15 -11.13 5.79
N ARG A 98 4.11 -11.99 5.50
CA ARG A 98 5.55 -11.65 5.59
C ARG A 98 5.92 -10.49 4.68
N SER A 99 5.52 -10.55 3.40
CA SER A 99 5.88 -9.51 2.45
C SER A 99 5.23 -8.15 2.75
N ASN A 100 4.03 -8.11 3.37
CA ASN A 100 3.45 -6.87 3.89
C ASN A 100 4.29 -6.29 5.02
N VAL A 101 4.67 -7.10 6.01
CA VAL A 101 5.48 -6.66 7.15
C VAL A 101 6.85 -6.16 6.67
N GLU A 102 7.47 -6.87 5.72
CA GLU A 102 8.73 -6.45 5.08
C GLU A 102 8.57 -5.10 4.37
N PHE A 103 7.54 -4.94 3.55
CA PHE A 103 7.27 -3.67 2.86
C PHE A 103 7.09 -2.50 3.83
N ILE A 104 6.33 -2.70 4.92
CA ILE A 104 6.13 -1.67 5.95
C ILE A 104 7.46 -1.28 6.60
N ALA A 105 8.32 -2.24 6.88
CA ALA A 105 9.63 -2.00 7.48
C ALA A 105 10.62 -1.33 6.52
N GLU A 106 10.60 -1.70 5.23
CA GLU A 106 11.45 -1.14 4.18
C GLU A 106 11.03 0.29 3.77
N ARG A 107 9.72 0.61 3.88
CA ARG A 107 9.13 1.87 3.38
C ARG A 107 8.30 2.59 4.45
N PRO A 108 8.91 2.98 5.58
CA PRO A 108 8.19 3.66 6.67
C PRO A 108 7.64 5.03 6.26
N ASP A 109 8.25 5.69 5.29
CA ASP A 109 7.78 6.91 4.65
C ASP A 109 6.42 6.74 3.97
N HIS A 110 6.26 5.66 3.20
CA HIS A 110 5.00 5.32 2.53
C HIS A 110 3.89 5.05 3.53
N VAL A 111 4.19 4.28 4.56
CA VAL A 111 3.23 3.95 5.62
C VAL A 111 2.78 5.20 6.38
N ARG A 112 3.72 6.07 6.78
CA ARG A 112 3.39 7.34 7.44
C ARG A 112 2.55 8.24 6.55
N ALA A 113 2.88 8.35 5.26
CA ALA A 113 2.10 9.15 4.32
C ALA A 113 0.65 8.67 4.23
N VAL A 114 0.42 7.35 4.09
CA VAL A 114 -0.92 6.75 4.08
C VAL A 114 -1.66 7.06 5.39
N GLN A 115 -1.03 6.84 6.54
CA GLN A 115 -1.63 7.13 7.85
C GLN A 115 -2.04 8.60 7.97
N GLN A 116 -1.20 9.53 7.52
CA GLN A 116 -1.52 10.97 7.53
C GLN A 116 -2.74 11.31 6.67
N ILE A 117 -2.89 10.67 5.52
CA ILE A 117 -4.06 10.87 4.65
C ILE A 117 -5.32 10.28 5.30
N VAL A 118 -5.25 9.04 5.78
CA VAL A 118 -6.39 8.35 6.40
C VAL A 118 -6.87 9.10 7.65
N PHE A 119 -5.97 9.53 8.54
CA PHE A 119 -6.32 10.24 9.77
C PHE A 119 -6.78 11.68 9.53
N SER A 120 -6.52 12.26 8.35
CA SER A 120 -7.02 13.60 8.01
C SER A 120 -8.53 13.64 7.79
N GLY A 121 -9.17 12.48 7.60
CA GLY A 121 -10.60 12.38 7.25
C GLY A 121 -10.90 12.79 5.80
N THR A 122 -9.88 12.98 4.97
CA THR A 122 -10.08 13.24 3.53
C THR A 122 -10.75 12.03 2.88
N PRO A 123 -11.84 12.21 2.13
CA PRO A 123 -12.43 11.13 1.35
C PRO A 123 -11.40 10.61 0.35
N VAL A 124 -11.04 9.33 0.47
CA VAL A 124 -10.09 8.69 -0.43
C VAL A 124 -10.76 7.55 -1.16
N PRO A 125 -10.42 7.32 -2.44
CA PRO A 125 -10.89 6.14 -3.16
C PRO A 125 -10.46 4.87 -2.42
N THR A 126 -11.40 3.96 -2.21
CA THR A 126 -11.15 2.68 -1.52
C THR A 126 -10.86 1.53 -2.48
N GLU A 127 -10.91 1.78 -3.79
CA GLU A 127 -10.83 0.77 -4.86
C GLU A 127 -9.64 -0.18 -4.71
N GLU A 128 -8.44 0.34 -4.40
CA GLU A 128 -7.27 -0.51 -4.23
C GLU A 128 -7.30 -1.30 -2.90
N ALA A 129 -7.83 -0.70 -1.83
CA ALA A 129 -8.02 -1.39 -0.56
C ALA A 129 -9.06 -2.50 -0.71
N ASP A 130 -10.17 -2.21 -1.38
CA ASP A 130 -11.24 -3.16 -1.68
C ASP A 130 -10.72 -4.31 -2.58
N ALA A 131 -9.87 -4.00 -3.56
CA ALA A 131 -9.22 -5.00 -4.41
C ALA A 131 -8.24 -5.90 -3.62
N ALA A 132 -7.57 -5.38 -2.60
CA ALA A 132 -6.71 -6.18 -1.73
C ALA A 132 -7.53 -7.14 -0.87
N VAL A 133 -8.64 -6.66 -0.29
CA VAL A 133 -9.59 -7.48 0.46
C VAL A 133 -10.20 -8.55 -0.44
N ALA A 134 -10.64 -8.20 -1.65
CA ALA A 134 -11.21 -9.16 -2.60
C ALA A 134 -10.24 -10.29 -2.95
N ARG A 135 -8.96 -9.99 -3.19
CA ARG A 135 -7.93 -11.02 -3.45
C ARG A 135 -7.72 -11.95 -2.26
N LEU A 136 -7.72 -11.42 -1.03
CA LEU A 136 -7.64 -12.24 0.18
C LEU A 136 -8.88 -13.13 0.35
N THR A 137 -10.07 -12.60 0.08
CA THR A 137 -11.31 -13.36 0.13
C THR A 137 -11.24 -14.56 -0.81
N LEU A 138 -10.82 -14.35 -2.06
CA LEU A 138 -10.64 -15.44 -3.04
C LEU A 138 -9.60 -16.47 -2.57
N LEU A 139 -8.49 -16.04 -1.95
CA LEU A 139 -7.50 -16.97 -1.39
C LEU A 139 -8.09 -17.82 -0.26
N PHE A 140 -8.91 -17.25 0.61
CA PHE A 140 -9.57 -17.99 1.67
C PHE A 140 -10.64 -18.96 1.12
N GLU A 141 -11.40 -18.55 0.12
CA GLU A 141 -12.36 -19.43 -0.57
C GLU A 141 -11.65 -20.60 -1.25
N GLU A 142 -10.54 -20.37 -1.96
CA GLU A 142 -9.70 -21.42 -2.55
C GLU A 142 -9.21 -22.40 -1.48
N GLY A 143 -8.73 -21.89 -0.35
CA GLY A 143 -8.25 -22.74 0.76
C GLY A 143 -9.35 -23.59 1.40
N GLN A 144 -10.58 -23.08 1.51
CA GLN A 144 -11.73 -23.84 1.98
C GLN A 144 -12.18 -24.91 0.97
N GLN A 145 -12.22 -24.56 -0.33
CA GLN A 145 -12.59 -25.51 -1.39
C GLN A 145 -11.60 -26.68 -1.50
N THR A 146 -10.32 -26.41 -1.27
CA THR A 146 -9.25 -27.45 -1.29
C THR A 146 -9.10 -28.18 0.04
N GLY A 147 -9.86 -27.80 1.07
CA GLY A 147 -9.81 -28.43 2.39
C GLY A 147 -8.59 -28.06 3.25
N VAL A 148 -7.75 -27.12 2.77
CA VAL A 148 -6.60 -26.58 3.52
C VAL A 148 -7.07 -25.73 4.70
N PHE A 149 -8.11 -24.93 4.47
CA PHE A 149 -8.69 -24.09 5.51
C PHE A 149 -10.03 -24.67 6.03
N ARG A 150 -10.28 -24.48 7.33
CA ARG A 150 -11.57 -24.78 7.94
C ARG A 150 -12.65 -23.82 7.44
N PRO A 151 -13.94 -24.12 7.63
CA PRO A 151 -15.01 -23.16 7.36
C PRO A 151 -14.93 -21.92 8.30
N PHE A 152 -15.04 -20.73 7.72
CA PHE A 152 -15.21 -19.41 8.34
C PHE A 152 -15.76 -18.45 7.27
N ASP A 153 -16.13 -17.23 7.65
CA ASP A 153 -16.48 -16.17 6.70
C ASP A 153 -15.21 -15.60 6.04
N PRO A 154 -14.98 -15.84 4.72
CA PRO A 154 -13.76 -15.40 4.02
C PRO A 154 -13.61 -13.88 3.98
N LEU A 155 -14.71 -13.13 3.80
CA LEU A 155 -14.69 -11.68 3.75
C LEU A 155 -14.33 -11.07 5.10
N LEU A 156 -14.97 -11.57 6.17
CA LEU A 156 -14.64 -11.12 7.54
C LEU A 156 -13.19 -11.43 7.90
N MET A 157 -12.69 -12.61 7.52
CA MET A 157 -11.30 -12.99 7.76
C MET A 157 -10.32 -12.07 6.99
N ALA A 158 -10.65 -11.72 5.74
CA ALA A 158 -9.85 -10.81 4.94
C ALA A 158 -9.76 -9.41 5.57
N HIS A 159 -10.88 -8.85 6.01
CA HIS A 159 -10.89 -7.59 6.74
C HIS A 159 -10.11 -7.66 8.05
N THR A 160 -10.25 -8.74 8.82
CA THR A 160 -9.54 -8.95 10.09
C THR A 160 -8.03 -8.98 9.86
N LEU A 161 -7.56 -9.72 8.86
CA LEU A 161 -6.13 -9.77 8.50
C LEU A 161 -5.62 -8.39 8.09
N ARG A 162 -6.36 -7.66 7.25
CA ARG A 162 -5.96 -6.29 6.84
C ARG A 162 -5.84 -5.37 8.06
N ALA A 163 -6.84 -5.35 8.94
CA ALA A 163 -6.82 -4.54 10.16
C ALA A 163 -5.63 -4.91 11.07
N ALA A 164 -5.30 -6.20 11.19
CA ALA A 164 -4.15 -6.65 11.96
C ALA A 164 -2.83 -6.14 11.37
N ILE A 165 -2.64 -6.22 10.04
CA ILE A 165 -1.47 -5.69 9.35
C ILE A 165 -1.38 -4.17 9.51
N ASP A 166 -2.49 -3.44 9.33
CA ASP A 166 -2.52 -1.98 9.43
C ASP A 166 -2.19 -1.52 10.87
N SER A 167 -2.61 -2.29 11.88
CA SER A 167 -2.26 -2.00 13.28
C SER A 167 -0.78 -2.21 13.58
N LEU A 168 -0.11 -3.15 12.91
CA LEU A 168 1.33 -3.40 13.05
C LEU A 168 2.18 -2.27 12.49
N ALA A 169 1.68 -1.53 11.50
CA ALA A 169 2.42 -0.44 10.86
C ALA A 169 2.97 0.57 11.89
N THR A 170 2.15 0.97 12.84
CA THR A 170 2.57 1.90 13.91
C THR A 170 3.65 1.28 14.82
N ARG A 171 3.54 0.00 15.15
CA ARG A 171 4.51 -0.71 16.01
C ARG A 171 5.84 -0.93 15.31
N LEU A 172 5.83 -1.26 14.02
CA LEU A 172 7.04 -1.43 13.22
C LEU A 172 7.80 -0.11 13.09
N VAL A 173 7.10 1.00 12.86
CA VAL A 173 7.70 2.34 12.85
C VAL A 173 8.28 2.72 14.23
N ALA A 174 7.69 2.21 15.33
CA ALA A 174 8.18 2.41 16.70
C ALA A 174 9.33 1.45 17.10
N GLY A 175 9.81 0.57 16.19
CA GLY A 175 10.99 -0.27 16.41
C GLY A 175 10.70 -1.73 16.76
N THR A 176 9.47 -2.23 16.60
CA THR A 176 9.21 -3.67 16.71
C THR A 176 9.98 -4.42 15.62
N ALA A 177 10.65 -5.53 15.96
CA ALA A 177 11.40 -6.33 15.00
C ALA A 177 10.47 -6.92 13.92
N PRO A 178 10.68 -6.62 12.62
CA PRO A 178 9.79 -7.06 11.55
C PRO A 178 9.66 -8.57 11.45
N THR A 179 10.74 -9.31 11.64
CA THR A 179 10.75 -10.77 11.61
C THR A 179 9.88 -11.39 12.69
N HIS A 180 9.94 -10.85 13.92
CA HIS A 180 9.10 -11.27 15.02
C HIS A 180 7.62 -10.98 14.73
N ALA A 181 7.29 -9.76 14.30
CA ALA A 181 5.92 -9.37 13.98
C ALA A 181 5.32 -10.24 12.85
N ALA A 182 6.11 -10.52 11.80
CA ALA A 182 5.68 -11.39 10.70
C ALA A 182 5.42 -12.82 11.19
N GLN A 183 6.30 -13.37 12.04
CA GLN A 183 6.16 -14.72 12.57
C GLN A 183 4.90 -14.85 13.44
N GLU A 184 4.71 -13.93 14.40
CA GLU A 184 3.54 -13.95 15.29
C GLU A 184 2.23 -13.83 14.51
N LEU A 185 2.17 -12.91 13.55
CA LEU A 185 0.97 -12.73 12.74
C LEU A 185 0.71 -13.95 11.84
N THR A 186 1.76 -14.53 11.25
CA THR A 186 1.64 -15.75 10.45
C THR A 186 1.12 -16.91 11.31
N ASN A 187 1.67 -17.10 12.51
CA ASN A 187 1.24 -18.14 13.43
C ASN A 187 -0.24 -17.95 13.83
N LEU A 188 -0.64 -16.72 14.16
CA LEU A 188 -2.00 -16.41 14.55
C LEU A 188 -3.00 -16.78 13.44
N PHE A 189 -2.76 -16.32 12.21
CA PHE A 189 -3.68 -16.59 11.11
C PHE A 189 -3.63 -18.04 10.62
N HIS A 190 -2.45 -18.69 10.67
CA HIS A 190 -2.35 -20.12 10.41
C HIS A 190 -3.19 -20.94 11.41
N GLN A 191 -3.11 -20.63 12.71
CA GLN A 191 -3.95 -21.28 13.75
C GLN A 191 -5.44 -21.01 13.53
N ALA A 192 -5.79 -19.76 13.14
CA ALA A 192 -7.18 -19.37 12.91
C ALA A 192 -7.82 -20.01 11.69
N THR A 193 -7.01 -20.38 10.67
CA THR A 193 -7.50 -20.85 9.36
C THR A 193 -7.34 -22.35 9.14
N ARG A 194 -6.36 -23.01 9.79
CA ARG A 194 -6.04 -24.42 9.52
C ARG A 194 -7.22 -25.35 9.75
N ASN A 195 -7.29 -26.39 8.95
CA ASN A 195 -8.22 -27.50 9.11
C ASN A 195 -7.53 -28.61 9.91
N ASP A 196 -8.02 -28.91 11.11
CA ASP A 196 -7.46 -29.94 12.01
C ASP A 196 -7.96 -31.37 11.69
N ARG A 197 -8.45 -31.62 10.46
CA ARG A 197 -8.94 -32.94 10.05
C ARG A 197 -7.84 -33.81 9.47
#